data_74b4a4cd90bd5501de28c53b609d39a6
#
_entry.id   74b4a4cd90bd5501de28c53b609d39a6
#
_cell.length_a   1.000
_cell.length_b   1.000
_cell.length_c   1.000
_cell.angle_alpha   90.00
_cell.angle_beta   90.00
_cell.angle_gamma   90.00
#
_symmetry.space_group_name_H-M   'P 1'
#
loop_
_entity.id
_entity.type
_entity.pdbx_description
1 polymer ?
#
loop_
_entity_poly.entity_id
_entity_poly.type
_entity_poly.pdbx_seq_one_letter_code
_entity_poly.pdbx_strand_id
1 'polypeptide(L)'
;RALIKLLQYVFGYAVVSLQDVVKNSCSGGTPKKGVSEYYEDGNIPWLRTQEVVFRDICKTECFITESAVKNSAAKWIPENCVIVAISGATAGRCAINKIPLTTNQHCLNLEVDPEMALYRYVYYCICAKQEELLAKKEGARGDLNSTRILSLQIDLPSIEKQKRIVSILDRFDAICNDLTSGLPAEIEARQKQYEYYRDRLLSFKELN
;
A
#
# COMPACT_ATOMS: atom_id res chain seq x y z
N ARG A 1 -20.83 -4.92 15.42
CA ARG A 1 -19.66 -5.01 16.32
C ARG A 1 -19.80 -6.14 17.36
N ALA A 2 -20.92 -6.22 18.13
CA ALA A 2 -21.11 -7.27 19.14
C ALA A 2 -21.07 -8.67 18.52
N LEU A 3 -21.76 -8.89 17.40
CA LEU A 3 -21.76 -10.17 16.68
C LEU A 3 -20.34 -10.57 16.21
N ILE A 4 -19.57 -9.63 15.68
CA ILE A 4 -18.19 -9.88 15.24
C ILE A 4 -17.33 -10.35 16.42
N LYS A 5 -17.42 -9.68 17.58
CA LYS A 5 -16.70 -10.09 18.80
C LYS A 5 -17.12 -11.49 19.29
N LEU A 6 -18.41 -11.81 19.20
CA LEU A 6 -18.91 -13.14 19.54
C LEU A 6 -18.36 -14.22 18.59
N LEU A 7 -18.35 -13.96 17.29
CA LEU A 7 -17.78 -14.88 16.29
C LEU A 7 -16.28 -15.07 16.51
N GLN A 8 -15.54 -13.99 16.80
CA GLN A 8 -14.12 -14.05 17.13
C GLN A 8 -13.85 -14.91 18.40
N TYR A 9 -14.72 -14.79 19.40
CA TYR A 9 -14.61 -15.59 20.63
C TYR A 9 -14.87 -17.06 20.38
N VAL A 10 -15.94 -17.40 19.65
CA VAL A 10 -16.37 -18.81 19.41
C VAL A 10 -15.48 -19.51 18.38
N PHE A 11 -15.18 -18.85 17.25
CA PHE A 11 -14.50 -19.46 16.10
C PHE A 11 -13.04 -18.99 15.94
N GLY A 12 -12.59 -18.05 16.75
CA GLY A 12 -11.25 -17.48 16.69
C GLY A 12 -11.09 -16.36 15.67
N TYR A 13 -12.04 -16.14 14.76
CA TYR A 13 -12.14 -15.05 13.79
C TYR A 13 -13.59 -14.86 13.33
N ALA A 14 -13.82 -13.74 12.64
CA ALA A 14 -15.06 -13.47 11.92
C ALA A 14 -14.74 -13.15 10.46
N VAL A 15 -15.56 -13.59 9.52
CA VAL A 15 -15.46 -13.14 8.12
C VAL A 15 -16.26 -11.85 7.99
N VAL A 16 -15.60 -10.77 7.56
CA VAL A 16 -16.20 -9.43 7.45
C VAL A 16 -15.78 -8.76 6.13
N SER A 17 -16.58 -7.80 5.66
CA SER A 17 -16.15 -6.96 4.54
C SER A 17 -15.18 -5.87 5.00
N LEU A 18 -14.36 -5.32 4.10
CA LEU A 18 -13.53 -4.14 4.43
C LEU A 18 -14.39 -2.97 4.93
N GLN A 19 -15.61 -2.83 4.42
CA GLN A 19 -16.55 -1.79 4.86
C GLN A 19 -16.86 -1.88 6.37
N ASP A 20 -16.85 -3.08 6.95
CA ASP A 20 -17.17 -3.29 8.37
C ASP A 20 -16.04 -2.83 9.31
N VAL A 21 -14.80 -2.71 8.79
CA VAL A 21 -13.60 -2.33 9.55
C VAL A 21 -13.04 -0.96 9.17
N VAL A 22 -13.61 -0.29 8.17
CA VAL A 22 -13.22 1.04 7.73
C VAL A 22 -14.15 2.08 8.36
N LYS A 23 -13.56 3.05 9.06
CA LYS A 23 -14.25 4.18 9.66
C LYS A 23 -14.68 5.21 8.63
N ASN A 24 -13.80 5.49 7.67
CA ASN A 24 -14.01 6.44 6.59
C ASN A 24 -13.28 5.99 5.33
N SER A 25 -13.88 6.26 4.17
CA SER A 25 -13.24 6.02 2.88
C SER A 25 -13.51 7.18 1.92
N CYS A 26 -12.50 7.61 1.21
CA CYS A 26 -12.67 8.67 0.22
C CYS A 26 -11.68 8.49 -0.95
N SER A 27 -12.08 8.94 -2.12
CA SER A 27 -11.14 9.21 -3.21
C SER A 27 -10.62 10.62 -3.10
N GLY A 28 -9.40 10.83 -3.53
CA GLY A 28 -8.80 12.15 -3.63
C GLY A 28 -9.27 12.94 -4.86
N GLY A 29 -8.51 13.96 -5.22
CA GLY A 29 -8.81 14.81 -6.37
C GLY A 29 -7.55 15.32 -7.06
N THR A 30 -7.68 15.65 -8.33
CA THR A 30 -6.63 16.30 -9.12
C THR A 30 -7.01 17.76 -9.31
N PRO A 31 -6.25 18.72 -8.77
CA PRO A 31 -6.42 20.13 -9.04
C PRO A 31 -6.27 20.41 -10.54
N LYS A 32 -6.93 21.45 -11.03
CA LYS A 32 -6.93 21.80 -12.46
C LYS A 32 -5.51 22.12 -12.94
N LYS A 33 -4.97 21.32 -13.87
CA LYS A 33 -3.59 21.41 -14.37
C LYS A 33 -3.19 22.77 -14.97
N GLY A 34 -4.11 23.53 -15.50
CA GLY A 34 -3.83 24.84 -16.11
C GLY A 34 -3.76 26.01 -15.13
N VAL A 35 -3.86 25.76 -13.82
CA VAL A 35 -3.79 26.78 -12.77
C VAL A 35 -2.46 26.60 -12.05
N SER A 36 -1.45 27.41 -12.43
CA SER A 36 -0.09 27.35 -11.87
C SER A 36 -0.08 27.54 -10.34
N GLU A 37 -0.91 28.45 -9.83
CA GLU A 37 -1.11 28.72 -8.38
C GLU A 37 -1.39 27.44 -7.56
N TYR A 38 -1.93 26.39 -8.17
CA TYR A 38 -2.22 25.15 -7.45
C TYR A 38 -1.00 24.25 -7.25
N TYR A 39 0.10 24.51 -7.98
CA TYR A 39 1.28 23.65 -8.01
C TYR A 39 2.58 24.36 -7.69
N GLU A 40 2.72 25.64 -8.09
CA GLU A 40 3.90 26.45 -7.83
C GLU A 40 4.05 26.68 -6.31
N ASP A 41 5.24 26.47 -5.80
CA ASP A 41 5.58 26.57 -4.37
C ASP A 41 4.69 25.71 -3.45
N GLY A 42 4.10 24.62 -3.99
CA GLY A 42 3.30 23.69 -3.22
C GLY A 42 4.12 23.01 -2.13
N ASN A 43 3.54 22.90 -0.93
CA ASN A 43 4.15 22.27 0.24
C ASN A 43 3.28 21.14 0.82
N ILE A 44 2.09 20.93 0.28
CA ILE A 44 1.17 19.87 0.68
C ILE A 44 1.46 18.62 -0.13
N PRO A 45 1.86 17.49 0.49
CA PRO A 45 2.13 16.25 -0.23
C PRO A 45 0.89 15.78 -1.00
N TRP A 46 1.07 15.51 -2.30
CA TRP A 46 0.01 15.03 -3.20
C TRP A 46 0.43 13.77 -3.91
N LEU A 47 -0.13 12.65 -3.45
CA LEU A 47 0.19 11.30 -3.93
C LEU A 47 -0.53 10.99 -5.24
N ARG A 48 0.21 10.43 -6.17
CA ARG A 48 -0.32 9.87 -7.43
C ARG A 48 -0.27 8.36 -7.39
N THR A 49 -1.15 7.69 -8.14
CA THR A 49 -1.27 6.22 -8.17
C THR A 49 0.02 5.48 -8.52
N GLN A 50 0.92 6.07 -9.31
CA GLN A 50 2.20 5.44 -9.65
C GLN A 50 3.14 5.26 -8.45
N GLU A 51 2.94 6.06 -7.41
CA GLU A 51 3.71 5.98 -6.16
C GLU A 51 3.17 4.90 -5.19
N VAL A 52 2.01 4.30 -5.50
CA VAL A 52 1.43 3.20 -4.72
C VAL A 52 2.09 1.88 -5.14
N VAL A 53 3.06 1.40 -4.36
CA VAL A 53 3.96 0.30 -4.75
C VAL A 53 4.21 -0.73 -3.64
N PHE A 54 3.20 -1.05 -2.83
CA PHE A 54 3.29 -2.01 -1.71
C PHE A 54 4.33 -1.64 -0.64
N ARG A 55 4.52 -0.34 -0.40
CA ARG A 55 5.47 0.19 0.61
C ARG A 55 4.81 1.30 1.41
N ASP A 56 5.43 1.59 2.55
CA ASP A 56 5.07 2.77 3.35
C ASP A 56 5.47 4.04 2.58
N ILE A 57 4.56 5.02 2.55
CA ILE A 57 4.74 6.31 1.87
C ILE A 57 5.12 7.34 2.93
N CYS A 58 6.41 7.69 2.98
CA CYS A 58 6.95 8.70 3.89
C CYS A 58 7.17 10.06 3.20
N LYS A 59 7.06 10.12 1.87
CA LYS A 59 7.19 11.32 1.03
C LYS A 59 6.45 11.12 -0.27
N THR A 60 6.13 12.21 -0.97
CA THR A 60 5.54 12.20 -2.31
C THR A 60 6.46 12.90 -3.29
N GLU A 61 6.34 12.56 -4.56
CA GLU A 61 7.08 13.23 -5.64
C GLU A 61 6.48 14.60 -5.99
N CYS A 62 5.18 14.78 -5.76
CA CYS A 62 4.46 15.98 -6.12
C CYS A 62 3.85 16.66 -4.89
N PHE A 63 3.72 17.98 -5.01
CA PHE A 63 3.12 18.82 -3.99
C PHE A 63 2.07 19.72 -4.62
N ILE A 64 1.10 20.16 -3.80
CA ILE A 64 0.08 21.14 -4.18
C ILE A 64 0.01 22.24 -3.09
N THR A 65 -0.66 23.33 -3.43
CA THR A 65 -0.83 24.46 -2.50
C THR A 65 -2.10 24.33 -1.67
N GLU A 66 -2.23 25.12 -0.60
CA GLU A 66 -3.49 25.24 0.14
C GLU A 66 -4.65 25.73 -0.74
N SER A 67 -4.36 26.63 -1.68
CA SER A 67 -5.34 27.10 -2.67
C SER A 67 -5.89 25.93 -3.50
N ALA A 68 -5.04 24.99 -3.90
CA ALA A 68 -5.44 23.77 -4.61
C ALA A 68 -6.37 22.89 -3.75
N VAL A 69 -6.07 22.70 -2.47
CA VAL A 69 -6.91 21.89 -1.58
C VAL A 69 -8.28 22.56 -1.37
N LYS A 70 -8.31 23.88 -1.18
CA LYS A 70 -9.56 24.64 -0.97
C LYS A 70 -10.46 24.68 -2.20
N ASN A 71 -9.87 24.74 -3.40
CA ASN A 71 -10.59 24.98 -4.64
C ASN A 71 -10.66 23.77 -5.58
N SER A 72 -10.36 22.57 -5.06
CA SER A 72 -10.48 21.34 -5.85
C SER A 72 -11.11 20.20 -5.04
N ALA A 73 -11.17 19.01 -5.64
CA ALA A 73 -11.63 17.80 -4.96
C ALA A 73 -10.52 17.11 -4.13
N ALA A 74 -9.30 17.68 -4.05
CA ALA A 74 -8.24 17.18 -3.21
C ALA A 74 -8.66 17.26 -1.73
N LYS A 75 -8.41 16.18 -0.98
CA LYS A 75 -8.80 16.08 0.43
C LYS A 75 -7.61 15.63 1.24
N TRP A 76 -7.44 16.21 2.40
CA TRP A 76 -6.53 15.71 3.41
C TRP A 76 -6.97 14.34 3.91
N ILE A 77 -6.03 13.42 3.99
CA ILE A 77 -6.17 12.16 4.70
C ILE A 77 -5.14 12.09 5.84
N PRO A 78 -5.53 11.57 7.01
CA PRO A 78 -4.62 11.41 8.12
C PRO A 78 -3.54 10.36 7.79
N GLU A 79 -2.50 10.31 8.59
CA GLU A 79 -1.52 9.22 8.53
C GLU A 79 -2.13 7.87 8.88
N ASN A 80 -1.46 6.79 8.46
CA ASN A 80 -1.84 5.41 8.71
C ASN A 80 -3.16 4.97 8.04
N CYS A 81 -3.55 5.63 6.94
CA CYS A 81 -4.58 5.10 6.03
C CYS A 81 -3.97 4.03 5.11
N VAL A 82 -4.80 3.07 4.71
CA VAL A 82 -4.47 2.15 3.62
C VAL A 82 -4.94 2.76 2.31
N ILE A 83 -4.02 3.03 1.40
CA ILE A 83 -4.30 3.64 0.10
C ILE A 83 -4.29 2.55 -0.96
N VAL A 84 -5.38 2.45 -1.74
CA VAL A 84 -5.51 1.48 -2.84
C VAL A 84 -5.61 2.22 -4.16
N ALA A 85 -4.74 1.89 -5.10
CA ALA A 85 -4.83 2.39 -6.48
C ALA A 85 -6.02 1.72 -7.19
N ILE A 86 -6.91 2.53 -7.78
CA ILE A 86 -8.17 2.03 -8.36
C ILE A 86 -8.19 2.03 -9.89
N SER A 87 -7.18 2.59 -10.56
CA SER A 87 -7.18 2.68 -12.02
C SER A 87 -5.82 2.46 -12.65
N GLY A 88 -5.83 2.14 -13.94
CA GLY A 88 -4.64 1.98 -14.77
C GLY A 88 -3.79 0.75 -14.42
N ALA A 89 -2.52 0.78 -14.81
CA ALA A 89 -1.58 -0.32 -14.60
C ALA A 89 -1.28 -0.63 -13.12
N THR A 90 -1.53 0.33 -12.23
CA THR A 90 -1.32 0.19 -10.78
C THR A 90 -2.57 -0.27 -10.03
N ALA A 91 -3.71 -0.41 -10.70
CA ALA A 91 -4.97 -0.81 -10.05
C ALA A 91 -4.81 -2.11 -9.26
N GLY A 92 -5.26 -2.10 -8.01
CA GLY A 92 -5.12 -3.19 -7.05
C GLY A 92 -3.86 -3.12 -6.18
N ARG A 93 -2.89 -2.23 -6.48
CA ARG A 93 -1.76 -1.99 -5.58
C ARG A 93 -2.21 -1.21 -4.36
N CYS A 94 -1.55 -1.43 -3.24
CA CYS A 94 -1.82 -0.69 -2.01
C CYS A 94 -0.54 -0.23 -1.32
N ALA A 95 -0.70 0.74 -0.43
CA ALA A 95 0.38 1.33 0.37
C ALA A 95 -0.20 1.90 1.68
N ILE A 96 0.65 2.25 2.63
CA ILE A 96 0.27 2.95 3.86
C ILE A 96 0.97 4.31 3.88
N ASN A 97 0.24 5.40 4.07
CA ASN A 97 0.86 6.70 4.28
C ASN A 97 1.33 6.86 5.73
N LYS A 98 2.58 7.29 5.90
CA LYS A 98 3.20 7.57 7.21
C LYS A 98 3.23 9.06 7.54
N ILE A 99 2.71 9.88 6.64
CA ILE A 99 2.54 11.31 6.78
C ILE A 99 1.12 11.70 6.38
N PRO A 100 0.51 12.74 6.94
CA PRO A 100 -0.70 13.32 6.39
C PRO A 100 -0.43 13.79 4.95
N LEU A 101 -1.33 13.48 4.02
CA LEU A 101 -1.16 13.84 2.62
C LEU A 101 -2.51 13.99 1.91
N THR A 102 -2.47 14.40 0.66
CA THR A 102 -3.59 14.39 -0.26
C THR A 102 -3.33 13.40 -1.38
N THR A 103 -4.37 12.92 -2.08
CA THR A 103 -4.22 11.96 -3.17
C THR A 103 -4.96 12.41 -4.42
N ASN A 104 -4.61 11.84 -5.57
CA ASN A 104 -5.40 12.02 -6.78
C ASN A 104 -6.70 11.20 -6.72
N GLN A 105 -7.62 11.40 -7.67
CA GLN A 105 -8.93 10.73 -7.74
C GLN A 105 -8.84 9.22 -8.03
N HIS A 106 -7.67 8.71 -8.40
CA HIS A 106 -7.43 7.31 -8.69
C HIS A 106 -6.87 6.52 -7.49
N CYS A 107 -6.86 7.14 -6.32
CA CYS A 107 -6.55 6.50 -5.04
C CYS A 107 -7.82 6.43 -4.19
N LEU A 108 -8.13 5.25 -3.68
CA LEU A 108 -9.10 5.06 -2.62
C LEU A 108 -8.35 4.99 -1.28
N ASN A 109 -8.67 5.90 -0.39
CA ASN A 109 -8.05 6.03 0.92
C ASN A 109 -8.97 5.42 1.97
N LEU A 110 -8.47 4.48 2.76
CA LEU A 110 -9.20 3.74 3.77
C LEU A 110 -8.68 4.11 5.16
N GLU A 111 -9.45 4.85 5.93
CA GLU A 111 -9.20 5.09 7.35
C GLU A 111 -9.78 3.92 8.13
N VAL A 112 -8.93 3.04 8.65
CA VAL A 112 -9.34 1.85 9.39
C VAL A 112 -9.80 2.23 10.78
N ASP A 113 -10.89 1.61 11.28
CA ASP A 113 -11.36 1.77 12.65
C ASP A 113 -10.43 0.99 13.60
N PRO A 114 -9.65 1.68 14.47
CA PRO A 114 -8.67 1.01 15.34
C PRO A 114 -9.31 0.12 16.41
N GLU A 115 -10.61 0.29 16.70
CA GLU A 115 -11.35 -0.61 17.60
C GLU A 115 -11.70 -1.94 16.94
N MET A 116 -11.69 -1.99 15.60
CA MET A 116 -12.06 -3.18 14.84
C MET A 116 -10.84 -3.89 14.26
N ALA A 117 -9.89 -3.14 13.69
CA ALA A 117 -8.73 -3.72 13.03
C ALA A 117 -7.50 -2.81 13.09
N LEU A 118 -6.32 -3.41 12.99
CA LEU A 118 -5.08 -2.67 12.75
C LEU A 118 -4.99 -2.33 11.25
N TYR A 119 -4.68 -1.08 10.91
CA TYR A 119 -4.50 -0.66 9.52
C TYR A 119 -3.45 -1.51 8.78
N ARG A 120 -2.38 -1.90 9.47
CA ARG A 120 -1.33 -2.77 8.93
C ARG A 120 -1.83 -4.19 8.64
N TYR A 121 -2.72 -4.72 9.49
CA TYR A 121 -3.39 -5.99 9.22
C TYR A 121 -4.27 -5.93 7.99
N VAL A 122 -5.08 -4.88 7.86
CA VAL A 122 -5.94 -4.63 6.69
C VAL A 122 -5.09 -4.49 5.41
N TYR A 123 -3.96 -3.79 5.48
CA TYR A 123 -3.01 -3.69 4.38
C TYR A 123 -2.54 -5.09 3.91
N TYR A 124 -2.11 -5.96 4.83
CA TYR A 124 -1.67 -7.31 4.47
C TYR A 124 -2.82 -8.17 3.91
N CYS A 125 -4.03 -8.02 4.43
CA CYS A 125 -5.21 -8.70 3.87
C CYS A 125 -5.47 -8.28 2.42
N ILE A 126 -5.34 -6.99 2.09
CA ILE A 126 -5.51 -6.49 0.72
C ILE A 126 -4.38 -7.02 -0.18
N CYS A 127 -3.12 -7.02 0.29
CA CYS A 127 -2.00 -7.61 -0.44
C CYS A 127 -2.24 -9.09 -0.76
N ALA A 128 -2.69 -9.87 0.23
CA ALA A 128 -2.95 -11.31 0.06
C ALA A 128 -4.11 -11.62 -0.90
N LYS A 129 -5.04 -10.68 -1.08
CA LYS A 129 -6.20 -10.81 -1.97
C LYS A 129 -6.07 -10.03 -3.28
N GLN A 130 -4.86 -9.68 -3.67
CA GLN A 130 -4.63 -8.89 -4.87
C GLN A 130 -5.15 -9.57 -6.14
N GLU A 131 -4.99 -10.89 -6.29
CA GLU A 131 -5.52 -11.63 -7.43
C GLU A 131 -7.04 -11.55 -7.51
N GLU A 132 -7.74 -11.67 -6.37
CA GLU A 132 -9.18 -11.50 -6.28
C GLU A 132 -9.60 -10.08 -6.69
N LEU A 133 -8.87 -9.06 -6.26
CA LEU A 133 -9.12 -7.67 -6.66
C LEU A 133 -8.87 -7.47 -8.16
N LEU A 134 -7.81 -8.04 -8.70
CA LEU A 134 -7.50 -7.94 -10.13
C LEU A 134 -8.56 -8.63 -11.00
N ALA A 135 -9.10 -9.76 -10.55
CA ALA A 135 -10.20 -10.46 -11.22
C ALA A 135 -11.51 -9.65 -11.25
N LYS A 136 -11.67 -8.69 -10.33
CA LYS A 136 -12.83 -7.80 -10.26
C LYS A 136 -12.70 -6.52 -11.12
N LYS A 137 -11.62 -6.38 -11.89
CA LYS A 137 -11.44 -5.24 -12.82
C LYS A 137 -12.47 -5.30 -13.94
N GLU A 138 -13.01 -4.15 -14.30
CA GLU A 138 -13.97 -4.00 -15.39
C GLU A 138 -13.63 -2.81 -16.30
N GLY A 139 -14.22 -2.86 -17.50
CA GLY A 139 -14.06 -1.83 -18.51
C GLY A 139 -12.73 -1.92 -19.28
N ALA A 140 -12.62 -1.17 -20.36
CA ALA A 140 -11.45 -1.16 -21.25
C ALA A 140 -10.14 -0.71 -20.54
N ARG A 141 -10.24 -0.03 -19.40
CA ARG A 141 -9.09 0.46 -18.61
C ARG A 141 -8.73 -0.45 -17.44
N GLY A 142 -9.54 -1.48 -17.13
CA GLY A 142 -9.32 -2.36 -16.00
C GLY A 142 -9.41 -1.63 -14.65
N ASP A 143 -10.38 -0.73 -14.49
CA ASP A 143 -10.56 0.05 -13.28
C ASP A 143 -11.29 -0.75 -12.19
N LEU A 144 -10.93 -0.49 -10.94
CA LEU A 144 -11.64 -0.94 -9.74
C LEU A 144 -12.52 0.19 -9.23
N ASN A 145 -13.70 -0.13 -8.71
CA ASN A 145 -14.50 0.86 -8.00
C ASN A 145 -14.43 0.67 -6.48
N SER A 146 -14.75 1.72 -5.74
CA SER A 146 -14.69 1.71 -4.27
C SER A 146 -15.58 0.63 -3.66
N THR A 147 -16.77 0.40 -4.20
CA THR A 147 -17.72 -0.62 -3.71
C THR A 147 -17.11 -2.01 -3.75
N ARG A 148 -16.39 -2.37 -4.81
CA ARG A 148 -15.74 -3.67 -4.95
C ARG A 148 -14.60 -3.86 -3.98
N ILE A 149 -13.81 -2.81 -3.73
CA ILE A 149 -12.75 -2.86 -2.73
C ILE A 149 -13.37 -2.99 -1.33
N LEU A 150 -14.37 -2.19 -1.01
CA LEU A 150 -15.03 -2.22 0.29
C LEU A 150 -15.79 -3.52 0.55
N SER A 151 -16.26 -4.22 -0.49
CA SER A 151 -16.90 -5.53 -0.37
C SER A 151 -15.94 -6.71 -0.25
N LEU A 152 -14.62 -6.48 -0.31
CA LEU A 152 -13.62 -7.53 -0.15
C LEU A 152 -13.76 -8.18 1.22
N GLN A 153 -13.92 -9.50 1.26
CA GLN A 153 -14.06 -10.25 2.51
C GLN A 153 -12.67 -10.55 3.09
N ILE A 154 -12.54 -10.33 4.39
CA ILE A 154 -11.31 -10.65 5.14
C ILE A 154 -11.65 -11.45 6.40
N ASP A 155 -10.72 -12.32 6.80
CA ASP A 155 -10.78 -13.00 8.08
C ASP A 155 -10.28 -12.02 9.15
N LEU A 156 -11.13 -11.72 10.12
CA LEU A 156 -10.84 -10.75 11.19
C LEU A 156 -10.69 -11.47 12.53
N PRO A 157 -9.48 -11.81 12.97
CA PRO A 157 -9.22 -12.33 14.30
C PRO A 157 -9.21 -11.21 15.35
N SER A 158 -9.04 -11.56 16.64
CA SER A 158 -8.92 -10.56 17.71
C SER A 158 -7.71 -9.63 17.48
N ILE A 159 -7.74 -8.44 18.05
CA ILE A 159 -6.66 -7.44 17.93
C ILE A 159 -5.32 -8.01 18.36
N GLU A 160 -5.27 -8.86 19.41
CA GLU A 160 -4.04 -9.52 19.88
C GLU A 160 -3.47 -10.45 18.83
N LYS A 161 -4.32 -11.25 18.18
CA LYS A 161 -3.90 -12.11 17.06
C LYS A 161 -3.46 -11.29 15.85
N GLN A 162 -4.16 -10.19 15.52
CA GLN A 162 -3.75 -9.27 14.45
C GLN A 162 -2.35 -8.71 14.72
N LYS A 163 -2.07 -8.22 15.95
CA LYS A 163 -0.73 -7.73 16.36
C LYS A 163 0.36 -8.77 16.13
N ARG A 164 0.08 -10.02 16.53
CA ARG A 164 1.04 -11.13 16.34
C ARG A 164 1.30 -11.41 14.86
N ILE A 165 0.24 -11.46 14.04
CA ILE A 165 0.36 -11.68 12.58
C ILE A 165 1.16 -10.54 11.95
N VAL A 166 0.81 -9.30 12.25
CA VAL A 166 1.51 -8.10 11.74
C VAL A 166 2.99 -8.14 12.11
N SER A 167 3.33 -8.45 13.37
CA SER A 167 4.72 -8.53 13.82
C SER A 167 5.54 -9.58 13.05
N ILE A 168 4.93 -10.69 12.67
CA ILE A 168 5.59 -11.73 11.86
C ILE A 168 5.78 -11.22 10.41
N LEU A 169 4.72 -10.68 9.81
CA LEU A 169 4.75 -10.22 8.43
C LEU A 169 5.70 -9.02 8.25
N ASP A 170 5.74 -8.09 9.20
CA ASP A 170 6.67 -6.96 9.18
C ASP A 170 8.15 -7.42 9.22
N ARG A 171 8.45 -8.50 9.94
CA ARG A 171 9.81 -9.09 9.94
C ARG A 171 10.15 -9.70 8.59
N PHE A 172 9.22 -10.41 7.95
CA PHE A 172 9.42 -10.94 6.61
C PHE A 172 9.59 -9.83 5.58
N ASP A 173 8.76 -8.80 5.66
CA ASP A 173 8.85 -7.63 4.77
C ASP A 173 10.23 -6.95 4.91
N ALA A 174 10.71 -6.75 6.14
CA ALA A 174 12.04 -6.20 6.40
C ALA A 174 13.16 -7.07 5.79
N ILE A 175 13.11 -8.40 5.99
CA ILE A 175 14.10 -9.32 5.43
C ILE A 175 14.09 -9.29 3.89
N CYS A 176 12.91 -9.21 3.28
CA CYS A 176 12.79 -9.21 1.81
C CYS A 176 13.18 -7.89 1.16
N ASN A 177 12.96 -6.76 1.85
CA ASN A 177 13.10 -5.42 1.27
C ASN A 177 14.27 -4.61 1.84
N ASP A 178 14.96 -5.10 2.87
CA ASP A 178 16.15 -4.44 3.41
C ASP A 178 17.33 -4.61 2.44
N LEU A 179 17.79 -3.49 1.89
CA LEU A 179 18.93 -3.46 0.95
C LEU A 179 20.26 -3.76 1.62
N THR A 180 20.37 -3.65 2.93
CA THR A 180 21.64 -3.78 3.67
C THR A 180 21.82 -5.14 4.35
N SER A 181 20.73 -5.78 4.78
CA SER A 181 20.74 -7.03 5.55
C SER A 181 19.75 -8.10 5.04
N GLY A 182 18.95 -7.77 4.02
CA GLY A 182 17.90 -8.64 3.49
C GLY A 182 18.35 -9.51 2.31
N LEU A 183 17.42 -10.27 1.75
CA LEU A 183 17.64 -11.10 0.56
C LEU A 183 18.29 -10.36 -0.63
N PRO A 184 17.93 -9.08 -0.94
CA PRO A 184 18.61 -8.35 -2.01
C PRO A 184 20.12 -8.20 -1.81
N ALA A 185 20.56 -7.90 -0.57
CA ALA A 185 21.98 -7.77 -0.25
C ALA A 185 22.71 -9.12 -0.37
N GLU A 186 22.08 -10.23 0.03
CA GLU A 186 22.64 -11.56 -0.13
C GLU A 186 22.74 -11.96 -1.61
N ILE A 187 21.72 -11.69 -2.41
CA ILE A 187 21.75 -11.93 -3.87
C ILE A 187 22.91 -11.18 -4.52
N GLU A 188 23.08 -9.89 -4.19
CA GLU A 188 24.18 -9.08 -4.72
C GLU A 188 25.57 -9.63 -4.29
N ALA A 189 25.70 -10.04 -3.03
CA ALA A 189 26.93 -10.65 -2.53
C ALA A 189 27.26 -11.97 -3.25
N ARG A 190 26.25 -12.83 -3.47
CA ARG A 190 26.40 -14.08 -4.24
C ARG A 190 26.74 -13.83 -5.70
N GLN A 191 26.14 -12.82 -6.32
CA GLN A 191 26.46 -12.42 -7.69
C GLN A 191 27.93 -11.99 -7.82
N LYS A 192 28.42 -11.13 -6.91
CA LYS A 192 29.84 -10.71 -6.89
C LYS A 192 30.79 -11.89 -6.65
N GLN A 193 30.40 -12.83 -5.77
CA GLN A 193 31.16 -14.04 -5.52
C GLN A 193 31.25 -14.93 -6.77
N TYR A 194 30.12 -15.11 -7.47
CA TYR A 194 30.06 -15.85 -8.72
C TYR A 194 30.96 -15.22 -9.79
N GLU A 195 30.86 -13.91 -10.00
CA GLU A 195 31.67 -13.17 -10.97
C GLU A 195 33.17 -13.32 -10.69
N TYR A 196 33.57 -13.16 -9.42
CA TYR A 196 34.96 -13.35 -8.99
C TYR A 196 35.50 -14.76 -9.32
N TYR A 197 34.77 -15.81 -8.97
CA TYR A 197 35.20 -17.18 -9.24
C TYR A 197 35.17 -17.51 -10.73
N ARG A 198 34.15 -17.06 -11.46
CA ARG A 198 34.05 -17.22 -12.91
C ARG A 198 35.30 -16.62 -13.59
N ASP A 199 35.63 -15.39 -13.29
CA ASP A 199 36.74 -14.70 -13.92
C ASP A 199 38.09 -15.34 -13.56
N ARG A 200 38.22 -15.80 -12.32
CA ARG A 200 39.40 -16.55 -11.88
C ARG A 200 39.55 -17.91 -12.56
N LEU A 201 38.47 -18.63 -12.76
CA LEU A 201 38.47 -19.95 -13.41
C LEU A 201 38.69 -19.86 -14.92
N LEU A 202 38.25 -18.78 -15.54
CA LEU A 202 38.41 -18.55 -16.97
C LEU A 202 39.70 -17.78 -17.34
N SER A 203 40.46 -17.30 -16.36
CA SER A 203 41.77 -16.66 -16.59
C SER A 203 42.86 -17.73 -16.74
N PHE A 204 43.15 -18.11 -17.97
CA PHE A 204 44.28 -19.01 -18.29
C PHE A 204 45.59 -18.20 -18.38
N LYS A 205 46.63 -18.61 -17.63
CA LYS A 205 47.98 -18.14 -17.84
C LYS A 205 48.66 -19.09 -18.83
N GLU A 206 49.30 -18.55 -19.86
CA GLU A 206 50.21 -19.34 -20.70
C GLU A 206 51.31 -19.90 -19.80
N LEU A 207 51.51 -21.22 -19.88
CA LEU A 207 52.65 -21.89 -19.28
C LEU A 207 53.84 -21.61 -20.19
N ASN A 208 54.75 -20.71 -19.78
CA ASN A 208 56.06 -20.54 -20.41
C ASN A 208 56.96 -21.74 -20.12
#